data_a28017fb09d86968caf58a80b2c11fe9
#
_entry.id   a28017fb09d86968caf58a80b2c11fe9
#
_cell.length_a   1.000
_cell.length_b   1.000
_cell.length_c   1.000
_cell.angle_alpha   90.00
_cell.angle_beta   90.00
_cell.angle_gamma   90.00
#
_symmetry.space_group_name_H-M   'P 1'
#
loop_
_entity.id
_entity.type
_entity.pdbx_description
1 polymer ?
#
loop_
_entity_poly.entity_id
_entity_poly.type
_entity_poly.pdbx_seq_one_letter_code
_entity_poly.pdbx_strand_id
1 'polypeptide(L)'
;YRKSLSELLRFQLIGGQGLDYARCVPRPVFDRQCILWDLNYFKYCFLKLAGADFSEQALEDDFVRLTDALVQEPADSFMFRDFQSRNIMVRAGEVWFIDYQGGRQGALPYDVASLLYDAIVVIPDEQREELLDGYICGLQAYRTVEPGLFRHVFYRFVLVRLLQAMGAFGLRGLYERKPHFIDSIQPGLHSIDRLFQSGRLDADYAEIRRVCRQLLE
;
A
#
# COMPACT_ATOMS: atom_id res chain seq x y z
N TYR A 1 4.02 -16.95 -1.49
CA TYR A 1 4.02 -15.60 -2.08
C TYR A 1 3.99 -15.65 -3.61
N ARG A 2 4.88 -16.40 -4.30
CA ARG A 2 4.85 -16.51 -5.78
C ARG A 2 3.47 -16.98 -6.29
N LYS A 3 2.89 -18.02 -5.67
CA LYS A 3 1.57 -18.52 -6.04
C LYS A 3 0.48 -17.47 -5.74
N SER A 4 0.55 -16.78 -4.62
CA SER A 4 -0.39 -15.73 -4.26
C SER A 4 -0.36 -14.57 -5.25
N LEU A 5 0.81 -14.14 -5.71
CA LEU A 5 0.95 -13.07 -6.71
C LEU A 5 0.45 -13.53 -8.10
N SER A 6 0.68 -14.79 -8.47
CA SER A 6 0.14 -15.35 -9.72
C SER A 6 -1.39 -15.40 -9.71
N GLU A 7 -2.00 -15.84 -8.62
CA GLU A 7 -3.46 -15.84 -8.48
C GLU A 7 -4.03 -14.42 -8.35
N LEU A 8 -3.30 -13.49 -7.69
CA LEU A 8 -3.69 -12.09 -7.66
C LEU A 8 -3.85 -11.50 -9.06
N LEU A 9 -2.90 -11.77 -9.97
CA LEU A 9 -3.00 -11.33 -11.38
C LEU A 9 -4.30 -11.81 -12.03
N ARG A 10 -4.71 -13.05 -11.79
CA ARG A 10 -5.97 -13.59 -12.33
C ARG A 10 -7.18 -12.87 -11.74
N PHE A 11 -7.18 -12.60 -10.43
CA PHE A 11 -8.23 -11.81 -9.79
C PHE A 11 -8.31 -10.40 -10.36
N GLN A 12 -7.17 -9.73 -10.48
CA GLN A 12 -7.11 -8.34 -10.94
C GLN A 12 -7.56 -8.17 -12.40
N LEU A 13 -7.17 -9.10 -13.28
CA LEU A 13 -7.35 -8.95 -14.73
C LEU A 13 -8.55 -9.73 -15.29
N ILE A 14 -8.92 -10.85 -14.66
CA ILE A 14 -9.99 -11.72 -15.13
C ILE A 14 -11.17 -11.71 -14.16
N GLY A 15 -10.90 -11.90 -12.86
CA GLY A 15 -11.94 -12.00 -11.83
C GLY A 15 -12.78 -10.73 -11.67
N GLY A 16 -12.22 -9.57 -12.02
CA GLY A 16 -12.91 -8.27 -12.02
C GLY A 16 -13.83 -8.03 -13.23
N GLN A 17 -13.76 -8.88 -14.26
CA GLN A 17 -14.55 -8.70 -15.47
C GLN A 17 -16.03 -8.98 -15.19
N GLY A 18 -16.88 -8.04 -15.60
CA GLY A 18 -18.35 -8.16 -15.43
C GLY A 18 -18.85 -7.83 -14.02
N LEU A 19 -17.99 -7.42 -13.09
CA LEU A 19 -18.44 -6.92 -11.79
C LEU A 19 -19.12 -5.55 -11.93
N ASP A 20 -20.24 -5.39 -11.24
CA ASP A 20 -20.92 -4.09 -11.10
C ASP A 20 -20.22 -3.27 -10.00
N TYR A 21 -19.17 -2.57 -10.37
CA TYR A 21 -18.39 -1.74 -9.43
C TYR A 21 -19.19 -0.59 -8.83
N ALA A 22 -20.34 -0.20 -9.41
CA ALA A 22 -21.20 0.81 -8.81
C ALA A 22 -21.73 0.38 -7.43
N ARG A 23 -21.72 -0.90 -7.13
CA ARG A 23 -22.12 -1.46 -5.83
C ARG A 23 -21.00 -1.49 -4.80
N CYS A 24 -19.77 -1.19 -5.19
CA CYS A 24 -18.66 -1.17 -4.26
C CYS A 24 -18.72 0.03 -3.32
N VAL A 25 -18.48 -0.21 -2.03
CA VAL A 25 -18.53 0.81 -0.99
C VAL A 25 -17.14 1.03 -0.40
N PRO A 26 -16.83 2.26 0.02
CA PRO A 26 -17.63 3.50 -0.05
C PRO A 26 -17.61 4.15 -1.44
N ARG A 27 -16.76 3.71 -2.36
CA ARG A 27 -16.60 4.24 -3.73
C ARG A 27 -16.29 3.11 -4.71
N PRO A 28 -16.76 3.19 -5.96
CA PRO A 28 -16.52 2.17 -6.98
C PRO A 28 -15.06 2.05 -7.42
N VAL A 29 -14.31 3.15 -7.32
CA VAL A 29 -12.91 3.25 -7.77
C VAL A 29 -12.04 3.75 -6.63
N PHE A 30 -10.84 3.21 -6.52
CA PHE A 30 -9.79 3.76 -5.66
C PHE A 30 -9.16 4.97 -6.36
N ASP A 31 -9.85 6.09 -6.23
CA ASP A 31 -9.55 7.36 -6.88
C ASP A 31 -8.75 8.32 -5.99
N ARG A 32 -8.55 9.54 -6.48
CA ARG A 32 -7.90 10.62 -5.74
C ARG A 32 -8.43 10.77 -4.31
N GLN A 33 -9.74 10.71 -4.14
CA GLN A 33 -10.35 10.88 -2.81
C GLN A 33 -10.00 9.72 -1.87
N CYS A 34 -9.94 8.50 -2.38
CA CYS A 34 -9.54 7.33 -1.59
C CYS A 34 -8.07 7.43 -1.16
N ILE A 35 -7.17 7.88 -2.04
CA ILE A 35 -5.75 8.10 -1.71
C ILE A 35 -5.64 9.17 -0.60
N LEU A 36 -6.33 10.29 -0.75
CA LEU A 36 -6.34 11.35 0.25
C LEU A 36 -6.94 10.89 1.58
N TRP A 37 -7.94 10.00 1.58
CA TRP A 37 -8.45 9.42 2.84
C TRP A 37 -7.38 8.59 3.55
N ASP A 38 -6.59 7.81 2.84
CA ASP A 38 -5.49 7.03 3.42
C ASP A 38 -4.39 7.93 4.00
N LEU A 39 -4.01 8.99 3.28
CA LEU A 39 -3.03 9.97 3.74
C LEU A 39 -3.54 10.77 4.95
N ASN A 40 -4.81 11.18 4.93
CA ASN A 40 -5.44 11.83 6.07
C ASN A 40 -5.61 10.88 7.27
N TYR A 41 -5.81 9.58 7.03
CA TYR A 41 -5.83 8.59 8.10
C TYR A 41 -4.47 8.53 8.81
N PHE A 42 -3.36 8.58 8.08
CA PHE A 42 -2.02 8.74 8.66
C PHE A 42 -1.90 10.04 9.48
N LYS A 43 -2.30 11.17 8.91
CA LYS A 43 -2.21 12.48 9.56
C LYS A 43 -2.98 12.52 10.88
N TYR A 44 -4.29 12.21 10.83
CA TYR A 44 -5.17 12.38 11.98
C TYR A 44 -5.09 11.24 13.00
N CYS A 45 -4.95 10.00 12.53
CA CYS A 45 -4.98 8.84 13.40
C CYS A 45 -3.59 8.37 13.84
N PHE A 46 -2.49 8.88 13.23
CA PHE A 46 -1.15 8.59 13.71
C PHE A 46 -0.41 9.86 14.14
N LEU A 47 -0.11 10.79 13.23
CA LEU A 47 0.75 11.94 13.57
C LEU A 47 0.16 12.78 14.71
N LYS A 48 -1.12 13.11 14.63
CA LYS A 48 -1.79 13.90 15.71
C LYS A 48 -1.85 13.14 17.03
N LEU A 49 -2.13 11.83 17.01
CA LEU A 49 -2.18 11.03 18.23
C LEU A 49 -0.78 10.77 18.83
N ALA A 50 0.24 10.68 18.01
CA ALA A 50 1.63 10.56 18.44
C ALA A 50 2.23 11.88 18.94
N GLY A 51 1.49 13.00 18.82
CA GLY A 51 1.99 14.32 19.18
C GLY A 51 3.12 14.82 18.32
N ALA A 52 3.20 14.36 17.06
CA ALA A 52 4.24 14.74 16.13
C ALA A 52 4.17 16.24 15.79
N ASP A 53 5.34 16.89 15.75
CA ASP A 53 5.45 18.26 15.25
C ASP A 53 5.67 18.26 13.74
N PHE A 54 4.75 18.87 12.98
CA PHE A 54 4.82 18.94 11.51
C PHE A 54 4.19 20.23 10.96
N SER A 55 4.70 20.65 9.80
CA SER A 55 4.09 21.73 9.05
C SER A 55 2.85 21.21 8.31
N GLU A 56 1.67 21.72 8.68
CA GLU A 56 0.40 21.36 8.00
C GLU A 56 0.50 21.61 6.49
N GLN A 57 1.01 22.78 6.07
CA GLN A 57 1.11 23.13 4.65
C GLN A 57 2.08 22.21 3.92
N ALA A 58 3.27 21.98 4.46
CA ALA A 58 4.28 21.14 3.79
C ALA A 58 3.81 19.67 3.68
N LEU A 59 3.10 19.16 4.70
CA LEU A 59 2.54 17.82 4.68
C LEU A 59 1.43 17.69 3.62
N GLU A 60 0.54 18.67 3.52
CA GLU A 60 -0.51 18.69 2.50
C GLU A 60 0.09 18.82 1.07
N ASP A 61 1.16 19.59 0.90
CA ASP A 61 1.87 19.71 -0.38
C ASP A 61 2.48 18.35 -0.79
N ASP A 62 3.05 17.59 0.16
CA ASP A 62 3.53 16.23 -0.08
C ASP A 62 2.37 15.28 -0.45
N PHE A 63 1.23 15.36 0.24
CA PHE A 63 0.04 14.57 -0.06
C PHE A 63 -0.50 14.84 -1.45
N VAL A 64 -0.59 16.11 -1.84
CA VAL A 64 -1.03 16.51 -3.18
C VAL A 64 -0.07 15.95 -4.23
N ARG A 65 1.24 16.13 -4.06
CA ARG A 65 2.26 15.65 -4.99
C ARG A 65 2.20 14.13 -5.17
N LEU A 66 2.12 13.37 -4.08
CA LEU A 66 2.02 11.92 -4.11
C LEU A 66 0.72 11.47 -4.79
N THR A 67 -0.39 12.11 -4.45
CA THR A 67 -1.70 11.80 -5.03
C THR A 67 -1.74 12.11 -6.52
N ASP A 68 -1.23 13.26 -6.95
CA ASP A 68 -1.18 13.67 -8.36
C ASP A 68 -0.37 12.69 -9.21
N ALA A 69 0.73 12.17 -8.65
CA ALA A 69 1.53 11.16 -9.32
C ALA A 69 0.81 9.80 -9.44
N LEU A 70 0.04 9.41 -8.42
CA LEU A 70 -0.64 8.11 -8.38
C LEU A 70 -1.91 8.04 -9.23
N VAL A 71 -2.66 9.15 -9.37
CA VAL A 71 -3.88 9.17 -10.19
C VAL A 71 -3.60 9.11 -11.70
N GLN A 72 -2.33 9.19 -12.10
CA GLN A 72 -1.94 8.95 -13.50
C GLN A 72 -1.94 7.46 -13.85
N GLU A 73 -1.85 6.59 -12.85
CA GLU A 73 -1.91 5.15 -13.07
C GLU A 73 -3.35 4.69 -13.36
N PRO A 74 -3.58 3.86 -14.38
CA PRO A 74 -4.91 3.33 -14.66
C PRO A 74 -5.49 2.57 -13.47
N ALA A 75 -6.70 2.96 -13.04
CA ALA A 75 -7.47 2.28 -12.01
C ALA A 75 -8.57 1.43 -12.67
N ASP A 76 -8.18 0.53 -13.58
CA ASP A 76 -9.06 -0.25 -14.46
C ASP A 76 -9.15 -1.74 -14.11
N SER A 77 -8.46 -2.15 -13.05
CA SER A 77 -8.37 -3.55 -12.61
C SER A 77 -9.10 -3.76 -11.29
N PHE A 78 -9.46 -5.01 -10.96
CA PHE A 78 -9.96 -5.31 -9.63
C PHE A 78 -8.85 -5.09 -8.59
N MET A 79 -9.12 -4.31 -7.57
CA MET A 79 -8.27 -4.10 -6.40
C MET A 79 -8.89 -4.81 -5.20
N PHE A 80 -8.12 -5.67 -4.55
CA PHE A 80 -8.55 -6.40 -3.35
C PHE A 80 -8.64 -5.47 -2.13
N ARG A 81 -7.79 -4.47 -2.08
CA ARG A 81 -7.61 -3.45 -1.04
C ARG A 81 -6.84 -3.94 0.18
N ASP A 82 -7.24 -5.04 0.80
CA ASP A 82 -6.60 -5.60 1.98
C ASP A 82 -5.89 -6.93 1.68
N PHE A 83 -5.11 -6.94 0.59
CA PHE A 83 -4.34 -8.10 0.15
C PHE A 83 -3.08 -8.27 1.01
N GLN A 84 -3.28 -8.74 2.24
CA GLN A 84 -2.25 -8.94 3.25
C GLN A 84 -2.05 -10.44 3.53
N SER A 85 -0.88 -10.81 4.06
CA SER A 85 -0.52 -12.20 4.36
C SER A 85 -1.55 -12.92 5.25
N ARG A 86 -2.12 -12.23 6.23
CA ARG A 86 -3.15 -12.75 7.13
C ARG A 86 -4.48 -13.09 6.44
N ASN A 87 -4.73 -12.54 5.26
CA ASN A 87 -5.93 -12.76 4.47
C ASN A 87 -5.70 -13.81 3.36
N ILE A 88 -4.55 -14.49 3.39
CA ILE A 88 -4.19 -15.56 2.45
C ILE A 88 -4.12 -16.87 3.21
N MET A 89 -5.07 -17.76 2.93
CA MET A 89 -5.13 -19.11 3.51
C MET A 89 -4.43 -20.09 2.57
N VAL A 90 -3.67 -21.02 3.16
CA VAL A 90 -3.01 -22.10 2.42
C VAL A 90 -3.61 -23.44 2.82
N ARG A 91 -4.15 -24.18 1.84
CA ARG A 91 -4.71 -25.54 2.06
C ARG A 91 -4.29 -26.45 0.91
N ALA A 92 -3.68 -27.57 1.25
CA ALA A 92 -3.18 -28.57 0.29
C ALA A 92 -2.30 -27.97 -0.83
N GLY A 93 -1.46 -26.96 -0.50
CA GLY A 93 -0.61 -26.28 -1.46
C GLY A 93 -1.31 -25.24 -2.34
N GLU A 94 -2.62 -25.05 -2.18
CA GLU A 94 -3.40 -24.02 -2.87
C GLU A 94 -3.60 -22.80 -1.97
N VAL A 95 -3.71 -21.60 -2.61
CA VAL A 95 -3.96 -20.35 -1.91
C VAL A 95 -5.42 -19.93 -2.06
N TRP A 96 -5.99 -19.43 -0.98
CA TRP A 96 -7.37 -18.94 -0.90
C TRP A 96 -7.35 -17.55 -0.28
N PHE A 97 -8.15 -16.65 -0.85
CA PHE A 97 -8.21 -15.26 -0.39
C PHE A 97 -9.52 -15.00 0.33
N ILE A 98 -9.43 -14.34 1.46
CA ILE A 98 -10.57 -13.92 2.29
C ILE A 98 -10.53 -12.42 2.49
N ASP A 99 -11.61 -11.85 3.05
CA ASP A 99 -11.67 -10.43 3.44
C ASP A 99 -11.65 -9.46 2.26
N TYR A 100 -12.38 -9.79 1.18
CA TYR A 100 -12.41 -9.04 -0.08
C TYR A 100 -13.53 -7.99 -0.17
N GLN A 101 -14.30 -7.75 0.91
CA GLN A 101 -15.43 -6.80 0.92
C GLN A 101 -15.00 -5.35 0.64
N GLY A 102 -13.71 -5.02 0.78
CA GLY A 102 -13.14 -3.74 0.38
C GLY A 102 -12.86 -3.60 -1.11
N GLY A 103 -13.13 -4.67 -1.89
CA GLY A 103 -12.79 -4.75 -3.31
C GLY A 103 -13.51 -3.70 -4.16
N ARG A 104 -12.78 -3.15 -5.13
CA ARG A 104 -13.26 -2.11 -6.07
C ARG A 104 -12.35 -2.04 -7.28
N GLN A 105 -12.59 -1.12 -8.20
CA GLN A 105 -11.57 -0.82 -9.21
C GLN A 105 -10.39 -0.07 -8.60
N GLY A 106 -9.18 -0.38 -9.08
CA GLY A 106 -7.96 0.28 -8.64
C GLY A 106 -6.76 -0.06 -9.51
N ALA A 107 -5.62 0.52 -9.14
CA ALA A 107 -4.36 0.30 -9.82
C ALA A 107 -3.72 -1.02 -9.39
N LEU A 108 -3.15 -1.75 -10.34
CA LEU A 108 -2.50 -3.04 -10.13
C LEU A 108 -1.43 -3.05 -9.03
N PRO A 109 -0.54 -2.03 -8.92
CA PRO A 109 0.55 -2.08 -7.95
C PRO A 109 0.10 -2.04 -6.49
N TYR A 110 -1.13 -1.56 -6.19
CA TYR A 110 -1.60 -1.37 -4.82
C TYR A 110 -1.61 -2.67 -3.98
N ASP A 111 -2.22 -3.74 -4.51
CA ASP A 111 -2.33 -5.01 -3.79
C ASP A 111 -0.97 -5.72 -3.69
N VAL A 112 -0.12 -5.57 -4.70
CA VAL A 112 1.25 -6.08 -4.68
C VAL A 112 2.05 -5.37 -3.59
N ALA A 113 1.93 -4.05 -3.46
CA ALA A 113 2.54 -3.27 -2.39
C ALA A 113 2.00 -3.71 -1.01
N SER A 114 0.68 -3.95 -0.91
CA SER A 114 0.03 -4.40 0.32
C SER A 114 0.59 -5.74 0.82
N LEU A 115 0.87 -6.68 -0.08
CA LEU A 115 1.42 -7.98 0.27
C LEU A 115 2.93 -7.94 0.55
N LEU A 116 3.70 -7.29 -0.32
CA LEU A 116 5.18 -7.31 -0.23
C LEU A 116 5.73 -6.38 0.87
N TYR A 117 4.95 -5.39 1.30
CA TYR A 117 5.28 -4.47 2.38
C TYR A 117 4.30 -4.58 3.56
N ASP A 118 3.79 -5.80 3.79
CA ASP A 118 3.00 -6.11 4.98
C ASP A 118 3.85 -5.84 6.24
N ALA A 119 3.32 -5.02 7.15
CA ALA A 119 4.05 -4.59 8.35
C ALA A 119 4.35 -5.72 9.34
N ILE A 120 3.64 -6.85 9.22
CA ILE A 120 3.78 -8.00 10.14
C ILE A 120 4.84 -8.98 9.65
N VAL A 121 5.12 -9.01 8.34
CA VAL A 121 6.01 -10.00 7.73
C VAL A 121 7.26 -9.33 7.17
N VAL A 122 8.42 -9.74 7.67
CA VAL A 122 9.70 -9.27 7.15
C VAL A 122 10.12 -10.16 5.99
N ILE A 123 10.01 -9.65 4.77
CA ILE A 123 10.57 -10.27 3.56
C ILE A 123 11.91 -9.60 3.28
N PRO A 124 13.03 -10.36 3.13
CA PRO A 124 14.31 -9.79 2.71
C PRO A 124 14.20 -9.03 1.38
N ASP A 125 14.91 -7.93 1.24
CA ASP A 125 14.78 -7.03 0.07
C ASP A 125 15.02 -7.76 -1.25
N GLU A 126 16.03 -8.64 -1.32
CA GLU A 126 16.32 -9.43 -2.52
C GLU A 126 15.12 -10.32 -2.92
N GLN A 127 14.53 -11.02 -1.94
CA GLN A 127 13.35 -11.85 -2.19
C GLN A 127 12.14 -11.03 -2.60
N ARG A 128 12.00 -9.81 -2.04
CA ARG A 128 10.91 -8.89 -2.39
C ARG A 128 11.03 -8.43 -3.85
N GLU A 129 12.25 -8.10 -4.28
CA GLU A 129 12.52 -7.74 -5.68
C GLU A 129 12.26 -8.91 -6.63
N GLU A 130 12.70 -10.12 -6.28
CA GLU A 130 12.43 -11.33 -7.07
C GLU A 130 10.91 -11.61 -7.22
N LEU A 131 10.14 -11.41 -6.14
CA LEU A 131 8.69 -11.56 -6.16
C LEU A 131 8.02 -10.48 -7.03
N LEU A 132 8.50 -9.24 -6.96
CA LEU A 132 8.02 -8.14 -7.80
C LEU A 132 8.34 -8.40 -9.28
N ASP A 133 9.55 -8.86 -9.59
CA ASP A 133 9.94 -9.25 -10.95
C ASP A 133 9.05 -10.36 -11.51
N GLY A 134 8.78 -11.38 -10.69
CA GLY A 134 7.88 -12.46 -11.05
C GLY A 134 6.45 -11.98 -11.35
N TYR A 135 5.94 -11.01 -10.57
CA TYR A 135 4.65 -10.40 -10.82
C TYR A 135 4.63 -9.59 -12.13
N ILE A 136 5.64 -8.75 -12.36
CA ILE A 136 5.76 -7.93 -13.59
C ILE A 136 5.86 -8.83 -14.82
N CYS A 137 6.68 -9.87 -14.76
CA CYS A 137 6.83 -10.86 -15.84
C CYS A 137 5.48 -11.55 -16.13
N GLY A 138 4.75 -11.97 -15.11
CA GLY A 138 3.40 -12.54 -15.25
C GLY A 138 2.41 -11.55 -15.86
N LEU A 139 2.47 -10.27 -15.47
CA LEU A 139 1.61 -9.20 -15.99
C LEU A 139 1.85 -8.95 -17.49
N GLN A 140 3.09 -9.07 -17.96
CA GLN A 140 3.45 -8.88 -19.38
C GLN A 140 2.79 -9.91 -20.31
N ALA A 141 2.32 -11.06 -19.79
CA ALA A 141 1.53 -12.01 -20.57
C ALA A 141 0.10 -11.52 -20.87
N TYR A 142 -0.39 -10.53 -20.14
CA TYR A 142 -1.76 -10.02 -20.26
C TYR A 142 -1.82 -8.62 -20.90
N ARG A 143 -0.84 -7.77 -20.64
CA ARG A 143 -0.79 -6.40 -21.17
C ARG A 143 0.65 -5.91 -21.32
N THR A 144 0.85 -4.96 -22.24
CA THR A 144 2.16 -4.31 -22.39
C THR A 144 2.44 -3.45 -21.15
N VAL A 145 3.55 -3.71 -20.49
CA VAL A 145 4.02 -2.99 -19.29
C VAL A 145 5.51 -2.72 -19.43
N GLU A 146 5.90 -1.48 -19.16
CA GLU A 146 7.31 -1.11 -19.02
C GLU A 146 7.74 -1.37 -17.56
N PRO A 147 8.69 -2.29 -17.30
CA PRO A 147 9.03 -2.72 -15.94
C PRO A 147 9.55 -1.60 -15.03
N GLY A 148 10.35 -0.66 -15.57
CA GLY A 148 10.91 0.45 -14.80
C GLY A 148 9.81 1.42 -14.35
N LEU A 149 8.89 1.78 -15.26
CA LEU A 149 7.76 2.63 -14.92
C LEU A 149 6.85 1.97 -13.88
N PHE A 150 6.54 0.67 -14.05
CA PHE A 150 5.75 -0.06 -13.07
C PHE A 150 6.38 -0.02 -11.68
N ARG A 151 7.72 -0.19 -11.58
CA ARG A 151 8.44 -0.13 -10.31
C ARG A 151 8.34 1.24 -9.65
N HIS A 152 8.48 2.33 -10.39
CA HIS A 152 8.35 3.69 -9.84
C HIS A 152 6.96 3.90 -9.23
N VAL A 153 5.92 3.52 -9.96
CA VAL A 153 4.53 3.61 -9.47
C VAL A 153 4.32 2.68 -8.27
N PHE A 154 4.84 1.46 -8.32
CA PHE A 154 4.77 0.50 -7.22
C PHE A 154 5.33 1.08 -5.91
N TYR A 155 6.51 1.71 -5.93
CA TYR A 155 7.10 2.28 -4.72
C TYR A 155 6.33 3.48 -4.16
N ARG A 156 5.67 4.25 -5.01
CA ARG A 156 4.72 5.28 -4.54
C ARG A 156 3.52 4.64 -3.81
N PHE A 157 2.98 3.54 -4.33
CA PHE A 157 1.93 2.78 -3.64
C PHE A 157 2.43 2.13 -2.35
N VAL A 158 3.67 1.66 -2.31
CA VAL A 158 4.30 1.20 -1.05
C VAL A 158 4.27 2.31 -0.01
N LEU A 159 4.66 3.54 -0.36
CA LEU A 159 4.59 4.67 0.57
C LEU A 159 3.17 4.89 1.10
N VAL A 160 2.17 4.98 0.21
CA VAL A 160 0.76 5.15 0.64
C VAL A 160 0.31 4.02 1.57
N ARG A 161 0.66 2.77 1.25
CA ARG A 161 0.28 1.61 2.08
C ARG A 161 0.94 1.63 3.45
N LEU A 162 2.21 2.00 3.53
CA LEU A 162 2.90 2.16 4.81
C LEU A 162 2.28 3.28 5.64
N LEU A 163 1.99 4.43 5.03
CA LEU A 163 1.33 5.54 5.72
C LEU A 163 -0.08 5.15 6.21
N GLN A 164 -0.87 4.47 5.38
CA GLN A 164 -2.19 3.98 5.76
C GLN A 164 -2.11 2.98 6.93
N ALA A 165 -1.12 2.07 6.92
CA ALA A 165 -0.89 1.14 8.02
C ALA A 165 -0.53 1.87 9.31
N MET A 166 0.31 2.92 9.25
CA MET A 166 0.62 3.77 10.40
C MET A 166 -0.63 4.43 10.98
N GLY A 167 -1.56 4.88 10.13
CA GLY A 167 -2.88 5.38 10.58
C GLY A 167 -3.64 4.33 11.40
N ALA A 168 -3.64 3.07 10.94
CA ALA A 168 -4.27 1.97 11.68
C ALA A 168 -3.54 1.68 13.01
N PHE A 169 -2.20 1.72 13.00
CA PHE A 169 -1.41 1.53 14.22
C PHE A 169 -1.63 2.66 15.23
N GLY A 170 -1.76 3.91 14.76
CA GLY A 170 -2.11 5.04 15.61
C GLY A 170 -3.50 4.90 16.23
N LEU A 171 -4.52 4.68 15.42
CA LEU A 171 -5.89 4.53 15.93
C LEU A 171 -6.01 3.34 16.89
N ARG A 172 -5.56 2.16 16.46
CA ARG A 172 -5.72 0.95 17.24
C ARG A 172 -4.72 0.80 18.39
N GLY A 173 -3.50 1.31 18.21
CA GLY A 173 -2.43 1.27 19.22
C GLY A 173 -2.55 2.44 20.21
N LEU A 174 -2.40 3.68 19.73
CA LEU A 174 -2.32 4.84 20.62
C LEU A 174 -3.68 5.21 21.23
N TYR A 175 -4.76 5.13 20.45
CA TYR A 175 -6.09 5.48 20.95
C TYR A 175 -6.81 4.30 21.61
N GLU A 176 -6.95 3.15 20.91
CA GLU A 176 -7.64 1.96 21.46
C GLU A 176 -6.74 1.14 22.41
N ARG A 177 -5.45 1.46 22.51
CA ARG A 177 -4.45 0.85 23.41
C ARG A 177 -4.26 -0.67 23.21
N LYS A 178 -4.35 -1.14 21.96
CA LYS A 178 -4.12 -2.55 21.62
C LYS A 178 -2.60 -2.81 21.48
N PRO A 179 -1.99 -3.68 22.33
CA PRO A 179 -0.52 -3.80 22.41
C PRO A 179 0.14 -4.14 21.08
N HIS A 180 -0.37 -5.13 20.34
CA HIS A 180 0.23 -5.57 19.07
C HIS A 180 0.27 -4.48 17.98
N PHE A 181 -0.63 -3.47 18.03
CA PHE A 181 -0.55 -2.33 17.15
C PHE A 181 0.48 -1.30 17.62
N ILE A 182 0.64 -1.15 18.93
CA ILE A 182 1.72 -0.31 19.49
C ILE A 182 3.07 -0.88 19.09
N ASP A 183 3.27 -2.19 19.24
CA ASP A 183 4.51 -2.87 18.87
C ASP A 183 4.83 -2.78 17.37
N SER A 184 3.81 -2.52 16.52
CA SER A 184 3.97 -2.36 15.07
C SER A 184 4.42 -0.96 14.65
N ILE A 185 4.36 0.05 15.53
CA ILE A 185 4.66 1.45 15.19
C ILE A 185 6.12 1.61 14.77
N GLN A 186 7.07 1.18 15.62
CA GLN A 186 8.49 1.34 15.33
C GLN A 186 8.94 0.56 14.07
N PRO A 187 8.54 -0.72 13.86
CA PRO A 187 8.80 -1.43 12.62
C PRO A 187 8.21 -0.72 11.37
N GLY A 188 7.02 -0.13 11.49
CA GLY A 188 6.39 0.64 10.43
C GLY A 188 7.19 1.89 10.04
N LEU A 189 7.61 2.68 11.03
CA LEU A 189 8.46 3.86 10.84
C LEU A 189 9.80 3.49 10.20
N HIS A 190 10.45 2.42 10.68
CA HIS A 190 11.68 1.91 10.07
C HIS A 190 11.48 1.47 8.62
N SER A 191 10.32 0.92 8.26
CA SER A 191 10.03 0.53 6.88
C SER A 191 9.88 1.75 5.97
N ILE A 192 9.27 2.83 6.46
CA ILE A 192 9.18 4.12 5.76
C ILE A 192 10.58 4.74 5.59
N ASP A 193 11.39 4.79 6.64
CA ASP A 193 12.74 5.36 6.58
C ASP A 193 13.63 4.58 5.59
N ARG A 194 13.59 3.23 5.62
CA ARG A 194 14.30 2.40 4.64
C ARG A 194 13.84 2.66 3.20
N LEU A 195 12.54 2.87 2.98
CA LEU A 195 12.03 3.20 1.66
C LEU A 195 12.63 4.52 1.15
N PHE A 196 12.68 5.55 1.98
CA PHE A 196 13.32 6.82 1.63
C PHE A 196 14.83 6.70 1.40
N GLN A 197 15.53 5.88 2.18
CA GLN A 197 16.97 5.66 2.03
C GLN A 197 17.32 4.82 0.80
N SER A 198 16.41 4.01 0.31
CA SER A 198 16.66 3.08 -0.80
C SER A 198 16.86 3.74 -2.17
N GLY A 199 16.51 5.02 -2.32
CA GLY A 199 16.52 5.73 -3.61
C GLY A 199 15.47 5.23 -4.62
N ARG A 200 14.49 4.43 -4.17
CA ARG A 200 13.44 3.84 -5.01
C ARG A 200 12.28 4.78 -5.29
N LEU A 201 12.11 5.80 -4.45
CA LEU A 201 11.14 6.88 -4.69
C LEU A 201 11.77 7.89 -5.65
N ASP A 202 11.03 8.27 -6.68
CA ASP A 202 11.44 9.20 -7.72
C ASP A 202 11.15 10.67 -7.38
N ALA A 203 10.57 10.93 -6.22
CA ALA A 203 10.32 12.25 -5.68
C ALA A 203 10.64 12.28 -4.18
N ASP A 204 11.05 13.46 -3.70
CA ASP A 204 11.23 13.73 -2.27
C ASP A 204 9.91 14.24 -1.69
N TYR A 205 9.40 13.51 -0.70
CA TYR A 205 8.27 13.89 0.16
C TYR A 205 8.86 14.34 1.49
N ALA A 206 9.42 15.54 1.48
CA ALA A 206 10.35 16.04 2.50
C ALA A 206 9.73 16.08 3.90
N GLU A 207 8.48 16.53 4.01
CA GLU A 207 7.82 16.62 5.31
C GLU A 207 7.38 15.26 5.83
N ILE A 208 6.88 14.36 4.97
CA ILE A 208 6.59 12.96 5.36
C ILE A 208 7.87 12.30 5.88
N ARG A 209 8.98 12.45 5.16
CA ARG A 209 10.27 11.90 5.55
C ARG A 209 10.76 12.46 6.88
N ARG A 210 10.69 13.78 7.04
CA ARG A 210 11.15 14.48 8.24
C ARG A 210 10.38 14.03 9.49
N VAL A 211 9.04 14.05 9.41
CA VAL A 211 8.20 13.73 10.57
C VAL A 211 8.31 12.24 10.96
N CYS A 212 8.39 11.32 9.97
CA CYS A 212 8.59 9.91 10.28
C CYS A 212 9.96 9.65 10.94
N ARG A 213 11.02 10.35 10.50
CA ARG A 213 12.36 10.23 11.11
C ARG A 213 12.41 10.81 12.52
N GLN A 214 11.76 11.94 12.76
CA GLN A 214 11.63 12.53 14.10
C GLN A 214 11.01 11.56 15.11
N LEU A 215 10.05 10.74 14.68
CA LEU A 215 9.37 9.76 15.54
C LEU A 215 10.17 8.46 15.75
N LEU A 216 11.30 8.29 15.08
CA LEU A 216 12.27 7.20 15.31
C LEU A 216 13.31 7.54 16.38
N GLU A 217 13.57 8.83 16.60
CA GLU A 217 14.48 9.37 17.62
C GLU A 217 13.83 9.39 19.01
#